data_11ff895e7651ae01c56050898591fbe0
#
_entry.id   11ff895e7651ae01c56050898591fbe0
#
_cell.length_a   1.000
_cell.length_b   1.000
_cell.length_c   1.000
_cell.angle_alpha   90.00
_cell.angle_beta   90.00
_cell.angle_gamma   90.00
#
_symmetry.space_group_name_H-M   'P 1'
#
loop_
_entity.id
_entity.type
_entity.pdbx_description
1 polymer ?
#
loop_
_entity_poly.entity_id
_entity_poly.type
_entity_poly.pdbx_seq_one_letter_code
_entity_poly.pdbx_strand_id
1 'polypeptide(L)'
;EPLPEYADLPDTDLSNVGLEKSDSAWDDGHMTEWFNIENATLADTLSALGIKTKMAPLWLPYGYEQAYIKMTKDYLLGEDSIFAKYEDHTKHSEMFVMISKVTDSSSGTIEKDDRPVLEYVKENTTWYIMHNLQQINAVSLTENYQVLISAPVSVDEMKSIIDSIYK
;
A
#
# COMPACT_ATOMS: atom_id res chain seq x y z
N GLU A 1 2.75 15.68 -13.87
CA GLU A 1 3.22 14.67 -14.82
C GLU A 1 3.29 13.31 -14.15
N PRO A 2 2.68 12.25 -14.72
CA PRO A 2 2.70 10.95 -14.07
C PRO A 2 4.13 10.42 -13.97
N LEU A 3 4.41 9.72 -12.89
CA LEU A 3 5.71 9.11 -12.72
C LEU A 3 5.90 8.01 -13.77
N PRO A 4 7.01 8.01 -14.49
CA PRO A 4 7.24 7.04 -15.55
C PRO A 4 7.10 5.59 -15.09
N GLU A 5 7.61 5.29 -13.93
CA GLU A 5 7.57 3.95 -13.36
C GLU A 5 6.15 3.44 -13.08
N TYR A 6 5.19 4.35 -13.02
CA TYR A 6 3.80 3.96 -12.81
C TYR A 6 2.99 3.95 -14.11
N ALA A 7 3.37 4.82 -15.05
CA ALA A 7 2.69 4.91 -16.33
C ALA A 7 3.01 3.72 -17.23
N ASP A 8 4.23 3.21 -17.15
CA ASP A 8 4.72 2.15 -18.01
C ASP A 8 4.54 0.75 -17.43
N LEU A 9 3.56 0.61 -16.58
CA LEU A 9 3.29 -0.59 -15.83
C LEU A 9 3.34 -1.92 -16.57
N PRO A 10 2.94 -2.05 -17.82
CA PRO A 10 2.87 -3.37 -18.43
C PRO A 10 4.16 -3.89 -19.04
N ASP A 11 5.21 -3.10 -19.11
CA ASP A 11 6.07 -3.40 -20.23
C ASP A 11 7.27 -4.28 -20.00
N THR A 12 7.88 -4.44 -18.89
CA THR A 12 9.08 -5.23 -19.00
C THR A 12 9.52 -5.98 -17.78
N ASP A 13 9.50 -5.36 -16.65
CA ASP A 13 10.15 -5.98 -15.51
C ASP A 13 9.19 -6.80 -14.66
N LEU A 14 7.92 -6.69 -14.96
CA LEU A 14 6.86 -7.36 -14.21
C LEU A 14 6.72 -8.84 -14.56
N SER A 15 7.33 -9.28 -15.64
CA SER A 15 7.34 -10.70 -16.01
C SER A 15 7.96 -11.57 -14.91
N ASN A 16 8.89 -11.00 -14.13
CA ASN A 16 9.54 -11.71 -13.02
C ASN A 16 8.70 -11.80 -11.76
N VAL A 17 7.68 -10.97 -11.63
CA VAL A 17 6.78 -10.99 -10.48
C VAL A 17 5.40 -11.56 -10.79
N GLY A 18 5.22 -12.11 -11.98
CA GLY A 18 3.97 -12.78 -12.32
C GLY A 18 2.76 -11.87 -12.33
N LEU A 19 2.88 -10.69 -12.94
CA LEU A 19 1.75 -9.79 -13.10
C LEU A 19 0.71 -10.40 -14.04
N GLU A 20 -0.51 -10.52 -13.55
CA GLU A 20 -1.62 -11.04 -14.34
C GLU A 20 -2.80 -10.09 -14.25
N LYS A 21 -3.26 -9.64 -15.42
CA LYS A 21 -4.46 -8.80 -15.48
C LYS A 21 -5.68 -9.65 -15.15
N SER A 22 -6.40 -9.25 -14.09
CA SER A 22 -7.55 -9.99 -13.63
C SER A 22 -8.87 -9.46 -14.19
N ASP A 23 -8.95 -8.16 -14.46
CA ASP A 23 -10.20 -7.55 -14.95
C ASP A 23 -9.94 -6.17 -15.53
N SER A 24 -10.95 -5.65 -16.23
CA SER A 24 -11.00 -4.27 -16.68
C SER A 24 -12.44 -3.81 -16.79
N ALA A 25 -12.70 -2.54 -16.54
CA ALA A 25 -14.02 -1.97 -16.67
C ALA A 25 -13.95 -0.56 -17.22
N TRP A 26 -14.98 -0.21 -18.03
CA TRP A 26 -15.24 1.14 -18.49
C TRP A 26 -16.39 1.73 -17.70
N ASP A 27 -16.17 2.89 -17.11
CA ASP A 27 -17.21 3.62 -16.38
C ASP A 27 -17.05 5.11 -16.65
N ASP A 28 -18.14 5.78 -17.00
CA ASP A 28 -18.17 7.22 -17.31
C ASP A 28 -17.07 7.67 -18.27
N GLY A 29 -16.71 6.81 -19.23
CA GLY A 29 -15.74 7.14 -20.26
C GLY A 29 -14.28 6.93 -19.86
N HIS A 30 -13.99 6.36 -18.69
CA HIS A 30 -12.63 5.97 -18.33
C HIS A 30 -12.52 4.47 -18.09
N MET A 31 -11.29 3.97 -18.18
CA MET A 31 -10.99 2.57 -18.00
C MET A 31 -10.18 2.36 -16.72
N THR A 32 -10.59 1.37 -15.95
CA THR A 32 -9.84 0.88 -14.81
C THR A 32 -9.45 -0.57 -15.08
N GLU A 33 -8.21 -0.89 -14.80
CA GLU A 33 -7.69 -2.26 -14.91
C GLU A 33 -7.21 -2.75 -13.56
N TRP A 34 -7.44 -4.03 -13.29
CA TRP A 34 -7.00 -4.70 -12.06
C TRP A 34 -6.03 -5.80 -12.43
N PHE A 35 -4.96 -5.91 -11.63
CA PHE A 35 -3.91 -6.91 -11.82
C PHE A 35 -3.72 -7.67 -10.52
N ASN A 36 -3.52 -8.99 -10.63
CA ASN A 36 -3.04 -9.81 -9.52
C ASN A 36 -1.53 -9.97 -9.66
N ILE A 37 -0.83 -9.87 -8.54
CA ILE A 37 0.63 -10.05 -8.52
C ILE A 37 0.93 -11.35 -7.78
N GLU A 38 1.58 -12.26 -8.49
CA GLU A 38 1.90 -13.60 -8.00
C GLU A 38 3.40 -13.73 -7.72
N ASN A 39 3.73 -14.58 -6.76
CA ASN A 39 5.10 -14.99 -6.47
C ASN A 39 6.05 -13.83 -6.13
N ALA A 40 5.55 -12.77 -5.53
CA ALA A 40 6.35 -11.62 -5.16
C ALA A 40 5.86 -11.02 -3.84
N THR A 41 6.77 -10.43 -3.09
CA THR A 41 6.42 -9.60 -1.94
C THR A 41 6.05 -8.20 -2.41
N LEU A 42 5.53 -7.39 -1.48
CA LEU A 42 5.27 -5.98 -1.79
C LEU A 42 6.56 -5.25 -2.17
N ALA A 43 7.66 -5.50 -1.44
CA ALA A 43 8.96 -4.91 -1.75
C ALA A 43 9.45 -5.32 -3.15
N ASP A 44 9.31 -6.59 -3.52
CA ASP A 44 9.67 -7.08 -4.86
C ASP A 44 8.84 -6.39 -5.94
N THR A 45 7.55 -6.19 -5.66
CA THR A 45 6.64 -5.52 -6.58
C THR A 45 7.07 -4.08 -6.84
N LEU A 46 7.36 -3.33 -5.79
CA LEU A 46 7.82 -1.95 -5.93
C LEU A 46 9.13 -1.88 -6.72
N SER A 47 10.06 -2.79 -6.43
CA SER A 47 11.34 -2.87 -7.14
C SER A 47 11.13 -3.15 -8.62
N ALA A 48 10.26 -4.09 -8.96
CA ALA A 48 9.96 -4.45 -10.35
C ALA A 48 9.30 -3.28 -11.11
N LEU A 49 8.51 -2.46 -10.41
CA LEU A 49 7.90 -1.26 -10.99
C LEU A 49 8.87 -0.09 -11.12
N GLY A 50 10.10 -0.22 -10.63
CA GLY A 50 11.07 0.87 -10.64
C GLY A 50 10.82 1.93 -9.57
N ILE A 51 9.96 1.66 -8.61
CA ILE A 51 9.64 2.60 -7.53
C ILE A 51 10.73 2.50 -6.47
N LYS A 52 11.50 3.56 -6.30
CA LYS A 52 12.63 3.59 -5.38
C LYS A 52 12.28 4.07 -3.99
N THR A 53 11.14 4.72 -3.83
CA THR A 53 10.67 5.17 -2.52
C THR A 53 10.40 3.97 -1.63
N LYS A 54 10.97 3.99 -0.43
CA LYS A 54 10.77 2.91 0.54
C LYS A 54 9.38 3.02 1.15
N MET A 55 8.54 2.01 0.94
CA MET A 55 7.15 2.02 1.39
C MET A 55 6.66 0.65 1.86
N ALA A 56 7.39 -0.40 1.57
CA ALA A 56 6.97 -1.76 1.91
C ALA A 56 7.57 -2.20 3.24
N PRO A 57 6.74 -2.58 4.21
CA PRO A 57 7.24 -3.20 5.44
C PRO A 57 8.00 -4.50 5.13
N LEU A 58 9.16 -4.65 5.75
CA LEU A 58 9.98 -5.86 5.63
C LEU A 58 9.78 -6.82 6.80
N TRP A 59 8.99 -6.42 7.78
CA TRP A 59 8.64 -7.24 8.93
C TRP A 59 7.14 -7.18 9.17
N LEU A 60 6.59 -8.32 9.53
CA LEU A 60 5.17 -8.47 9.90
C LEU A 60 5.10 -9.08 11.29
N PRO A 61 4.05 -8.76 12.08
CA PRO A 61 3.81 -9.44 13.34
C PRO A 61 3.70 -10.94 13.15
N TYR A 62 4.10 -11.69 14.16
CA TYR A 62 4.09 -13.14 14.11
C TYR A 62 2.72 -13.71 13.73
N GLY A 63 2.73 -14.64 12.80
CA GLY A 63 1.53 -15.33 12.33
C GLY A 63 0.92 -14.76 11.06
N TYR A 64 1.31 -13.57 10.65
CA TYR A 64 0.80 -12.97 9.41
C TYR A 64 1.54 -13.48 8.19
N GLU A 65 0.78 -13.86 7.18
CA GLU A 65 1.28 -14.30 5.89
C GLU A 65 0.61 -13.50 4.77
N GLN A 66 1.34 -13.28 3.70
CA GLN A 66 0.79 -12.58 2.55
C GLN A 66 -0.33 -13.40 1.93
N ALA A 67 -1.52 -12.82 1.82
CA ALA A 67 -2.67 -13.45 1.18
C ALA A 67 -2.67 -13.14 -0.31
N TYR A 68 -2.56 -11.85 -0.67
CA TYR A 68 -2.50 -11.45 -2.07
C TYR A 68 -1.97 -10.02 -2.20
N ILE A 69 -1.53 -9.69 -3.40
CA ILE A 69 -1.23 -8.32 -3.81
C ILE A 69 -2.04 -8.04 -5.07
N LYS A 70 -2.76 -6.94 -5.06
CA LYS A 70 -3.52 -6.44 -6.20
C LYS A 70 -3.09 -5.04 -6.56
N MET A 71 -3.14 -4.75 -7.85
CA MET A 71 -2.83 -3.43 -8.35
C MET A 71 -3.99 -2.93 -9.19
N THR A 72 -4.33 -1.67 -9.02
CA THR A 72 -5.38 -1.01 -9.78
C THR A 72 -4.75 0.13 -10.57
N LYS A 73 -5.05 0.18 -11.85
CA LYS A 73 -4.60 1.26 -12.72
C LYS A 73 -5.83 2.01 -13.26
N ASP A 74 -5.86 3.30 -13.00
CA ASP A 74 -6.92 4.20 -13.45
C ASP A 74 -6.38 5.10 -14.53
N TYR A 75 -6.84 4.90 -15.76
CA TYR A 75 -6.30 5.59 -16.93
C TYR A 75 -6.80 7.02 -17.10
N LEU A 76 -7.85 7.40 -16.39
CA LEU A 76 -8.36 8.77 -16.47
C LEU A 76 -7.74 9.67 -15.40
N LEU A 77 -7.87 9.28 -14.13
CA LEU A 77 -7.47 10.10 -13.00
C LEU A 77 -6.02 9.86 -12.58
N GLY A 78 -5.42 8.75 -13.01
CA GLY A 78 -4.09 8.36 -12.59
C GLY A 78 -4.02 7.97 -11.11
N GLU A 79 -5.13 7.64 -10.49
CA GLU A 79 -5.22 7.24 -9.08
C GLU A 79 -4.89 5.76 -8.92
N ASP A 80 -3.70 5.38 -9.39
CA ASP A 80 -3.26 4.00 -9.33
C ASP A 80 -2.93 3.61 -7.89
N SER A 81 -3.17 2.34 -7.57
CA SER A 81 -2.90 1.84 -6.22
C SER A 81 -2.39 0.40 -6.23
N ILE A 82 -1.66 0.06 -5.17
CA ILE A 82 -1.22 -1.29 -4.87
C ILE A 82 -1.76 -1.64 -3.50
N PHE A 83 -2.41 -2.79 -3.39
CA PHE A 83 -3.02 -3.26 -2.15
C PHE A 83 -2.45 -4.63 -1.81
N ALA A 84 -1.80 -4.73 -0.66
CA ALA A 84 -1.28 -5.98 -0.13
C ALA A 84 -2.06 -6.38 1.11
N LYS A 85 -2.60 -7.59 1.11
CA LYS A 85 -3.34 -8.14 2.24
C LYS A 85 -2.55 -9.26 2.90
N TYR A 86 -2.55 -9.27 4.21
CA TYR A 86 -1.90 -10.28 5.04
C TYR A 86 -2.91 -10.83 6.03
N GLU A 87 -2.84 -12.13 6.28
CA GLU A 87 -3.79 -12.83 7.15
C GLU A 87 -3.07 -13.65 8.20
N ASP A 88 -3.60 -13.66 9.40
CA ASP A 88 -3.26 -14.61 10.45
C ASP A 88 -4.45 -15.54 10.63
N HIS A 89 -4.34 -16.74 10.10
CA HIS A 89 -5.43 -17.73 10.12
C HIS A 89 -5.72 -18.25 11.52
N THR A 90 -4.73 -18.24 12.40
CA THR A 90 -4.90 -18.71 13.79
C THR A 90 -5.75 -17.73 14.60
N LYS A 91 -5.53 -16.45 14.42
CA LYS A 91 -6.25 -15.38 15.14
C LYS A 91 -7.45 -14.87 14.37
N HIS A 92 -7.66 -15.30 13.14
CA HIS A 92 -8.68 -14.78 12.23
C HIS A 92 -8.61 -13.26 12.07
N SER A 93 -7.38 -12.74 11.96
CA SER A 93 -7.17 -11.31 11.80
C SER A 93 -6.48 -11.00 10.49
N GLU A 94 -6.68 -9.76 10.04
CA GLU A 94 -6.20 -9.28 8.76
C GLU A 94 -5.49 -7.95 8.95
N MET A 95 -4.45 -7.74 8.16
CA MET A 95 -3.84 -6.44 8.00
C MET A 95 -3.64 -6.14 6.52
N PHE A 96 -3.52 -4.87 6.19
CA PHE A 96 -3.23 -4.50 4.81
C PHE A 96 -2.28 -3.31 4.73
N VAL A 97 -1.62 -3.22 3.59
CA VAL A 97 -0.83 -2.07 3.19
C VAL A 97 -1.38 -1.59 1.86
N MET A 98 -1.75 -0.33 1.78
CA MET A 98 -2.22 0.28 0.54
C MET A 98 -1.31 1.44 0.16
N ILE A 99 -0.79 1.39 -1.05
CA ILE A 99 0.05 2.44 -1.62
C ILE A 99 -0.72 3.06 -2.76
N SER A 100 -1.00 4.35 -2.65
CA SER A 100 -1.76 5.07 -3.65
C SER A 100 -0.94 6.21 -4.23
N LYS A 101 -1.03 6.36 -5.54
CA LYS A 101 -0.39 7.49 -6.23
C LYS A 101 -1.15 8.76 -5.92
N VAL A 102 -0.44 9.80 -5.52
CA VAL A 102 -1.03 11.11 -5.24
C VAL A 102 -1.16 11.89 -6.56
N THR A 103 -2.36 12.39 -6.82
CA THR A 103 -2.66 13.24 -7.97
C THR A 103 -3.35 14.51 -7.50
N ASP A 104 -3.50 15.50 -8.39
CA ASP A 104 -4.19 16.73 -8.07
C ASP A 104 -5.67 16.52 -7.70
N SER A 105 -6.25 15.43 -8.17
CA SER A 105 -7.62 15.05 -7.87
C SER A 105 -7.74 14.10 -6.67
N SER A 106 -6.64 13.69 -6.09
CA SER A 106 -6.65 12.76 -4.96
C SER A 106 -7.27 13.42 -3.75
N SER A 107 -8.23 12.74 -3.16
CA SER A 107 -8.82 13.11 -1.89
C SER A 107 -9.10 11.84 -1.12
N GLY A 108 -9.00 11.92 0.19
CA GLY A 108 -9.26 10.75 1.00
C GLY A 108 -9.50 11.11 2.44
N THR A 109 -10.25 10.26 3.10
CA THR A 109 -10.52 10.38 4.54
C THR A 109 -10.04 9.10 5.19
N ILE A 110 -9.22 9.25 6.22
CA ILE A 110 -8.80 8.12 7.04
C ILE A 110 -9.63 8.12 8.30
N GLU A 111 -10.31 7.02 8.53
CA GLU A 111 -11.17 6.89 9.71
C GLU A 111 -10.34 6.74 10.98
N LYS A 112 -10.77 7.43 12.01
CA LYS A 112 -10.21 7.31 13.35
C LYS A 112 -11.30 7.48 14.40
N ASP A 113 -11.05 6.98 15.60
CA ASP A 113 -11.91 7.24 16.75
C ASP A 113 -11.45 8.51 17.50
N ASP A 114 -11.97 8.74 18.71
CA ASP A 114 -11.72 9.96 19.48
C ASP A 114 -10.31 10.03 20.09
N ARG A 115 -9.54 8.96 20.04
CA ARG A 115 -8.19 8.95 20.60
C ARG A 115 -7.25 9.83 19.79
N PRO A 116 -6.26 10.47 20.44
CA PRO A 116 -5.34 11.38 19.74
C PRO A 116 -4.53 10.69 18.65
N VAL A 117 -4.24 11.44 17.60
CA VAL A 117 -3.29 11.02 16.56
C VAL A 117 -1.87 11.20 17.07
N LEU A 118 -1.03 10.18 16.85
CA LEU A 118 0.39 10.21 17.20
C LEU A 118 1.21 10.48 15.94
N GLU A 119 2.20 11.37 16.06
CA GLU A 119 3.17 11.57 15.00
C GLU A 119 4.41 10.74 15.27
N TYR A 120 4.89 10.05 14.25
CA TYR A 120 6.09 9.21 14.33
C TYR A 120 6.96 9.48 13.12
N VAL A 121 8.16 10.02 13.35
CA VAL A 121 9.07 10.42 12.27
C VAL A 121 10.15 9.36 12.08
N LYS A 122 10.32 8.92 10.84
CA LYS A 122 11.40 8.01 10.42
C LYS A 122 11.99 8.49 9.10
N GLU A 123 13.30 8.68 9.08
CA GLU A 123 14.06 9.10 7.87
C GLU A 123 13.39 10.26 7.11
N ASN A 124 13.04 11.32 7.82
CA ASN A 124 12.38 12.52 7.27
C ASN A 124 10.97 12.28 6.76
N THR A 125 10.37 11.14 7.06
CA THR A 125 8.98 10.86 6.74
C THR A 125 8.16 10.87 8.01
N THR A 126 7.08 11.63 8.03
CA THR A 126 6.16 11.68 9.16
C THR A 126 5.04 10.67 8.93
N TRP A 127 4.87 9.79 9.91
CA TRP A 127 3.76 8.86 9.97
C TRP A 127 2.75 9.34 10.99
N TYR A 128 1.49 9.27 10.65
CA TYR A 128 0.39 9.59 11.55
C TYR A 128 -0.26 8.28 11.97
N ILE A 129 -0.16 7.96 13.25
CA ILE A 129 -0.69 6.72 13.81
C ILE A 129 -1.97 7.04 14.57
N MET A 130 -3.05 6.37 14.23
CA MET A 130 -4.36 6.65 14.78
C MET A 130 -5.11 5.36 15.09
N HIS A 131 -5.98 5.46 16.08
CA HIS A 131 -6.84 4.35 16.47
C HIS A 131 -8.17 4.44 15.72
N ASN A 132 -8.68 3.29 15.32
CA ASN A 132 -10.03 3.16 14.86
C ASN A 132 -10.60 1.83 15.39
N LEU A 133 -11.22 1.89 16.54
CA LEU A 133 -11.72 0.73 17.30
C LEU A 133 -10.55 -0.22 17.63
N GLN A 134 -10.54 -1.43 17.08
CA GLN A 134 -9.49 -2.41 17.32
C GLN A 134 -8.34 -2.32 16.30
N GLN A 135 -8.48 -1.49 15.29
CA GLN A 135 -7.46 -1.30 14.28
C GLN A 135 -6.55 -0.12 14.62
N ILE A 136 -5.28 -0.24 14.30
CA ILE A 136 -4.35 0.87 14.28
C ILE A 136 -4.07 1.19 12.82
N ASN A 137 -4.29 2.43 12.43
CA ASN A 137 -4.00 2.92 11.09
C ASN A 137 -2.77 3.82 11.14
N ALA A 138 -1.84 3.61 10.23
CA ALA A 138 -0.67 4.44 10.07
C ALA A 138 -0.64 4.98 8.65
N VAL A 139 -0.50 6.29 8.51
CA VAL A 139 -0.52 6.95 7.21
C VAL A 139 0.72 7.81 7.05
N SER A 140 1.36 7.72 5.91
CA SER A 140 2.38 8.68 5.49
C SER A 140 2.05 9.25 4.11
N LEU A 141 2.48 10.46 3.88
CA LEU A 141 2.31 11.13 2.60
C LEU A 141 3.67 11.60 2.12
N THR A 142 4.09 11.11 0.97
CA THR A 142 5.26 11.62 0.26
C THR A 142 4.79 12.49 -0.90
N GLU A 143 5.72 13.04 -1.66
CA GLU A 143 5.38 13.87 -2.81
C GLU A 143 4.49 13.13 -3.82
N ASN A 144 4.73 11.84 -4.00
CA ASN A 144 4.11 11.06 -5.07
C ASN A 144 3.15 9.97 -4.58
N TYR A 145 3.25 9.59 -3.31
CA TYR A 145 2.48 8.44 -2.80
C TYR A 145 1.92 8.70 -1.42
N GLN A 146 0.78 8.08 -1.17
CA GLN A 146 0.24 7.89 0.18
C GLN A 146 0.34 6.42 0.54
N VAL A 147 0.84 6.14 1.74
CA VAL A 147 0.88 4.78 2.29
C VAL A 147 -0.07 4.70 3.47
N LEU A 148 -0.93 3.70 3.46
CA LEU A 148 -1.81 3.37 4.57
C LEU A 148 -1.51 1.95 5.02
N ILE A 149 -1.20 1.78 6.30
CA ILE A 149 -1.06 0.47 6.95
C ILE A 149 -2.18 0.36 7.97
N SER A 150 -2.96 -0.71 7.90
CA SER A 150 -4.02 -0.96 8.86
C SER A 150 -3.87 -2.37 9.44
N ALA A 151 -3.82 -2.46 10.76
CA ALA A 151 -3.61 -3.74 11.44
C ALA A 151 -4.20 -3.72 12.85
N PRO A 152 -4.70 -4.87 13.36
CA PRO A 152 -5.16 -4.99 14.73
C PRO A 152 -3.99 -5.29 15.67
N VAL A 153 -3.09 -4.33 15.82
CA VAL A 153 -1.84 -4.45 16.59
C VAL A 153 -1.75 -3.34 17.61
N SER A 154 -0.75 -3.38 18.48
CA SER A 154 -0.43 -2.28 19.37
C SER A 154 0.25 -1.14 18.62
N VAL A 155 0.29 0.05 19.23
CA VAL A 155 1.04 1.17 18.70
C VAL A 155 2.52 0.81 18.55
N ASP A 156 3.10 0.11 19.53
CA ASP A 156 4.51 -0.30 19.47
C ASP A 156 4.78 -1.28 18.33
N GLU A 157 3.87 -2.21 18.09
CA GLU A 157 3.99 -3.12 16.95
C GLU A 157 3.85 -2.36 15.62
N MET A 158 2.95 -1.39 15.54
CA MET A 158 2.84 -0.55 14.34
C MET A 158 4.12 0.22 14.08
N LYS A 159 4.75 0.76 15.13
CA LYS A 159 6.06 1.41 15.00
C LYS A 159 7.12 0.45 14.49
N SER A 160 7.11 -0.80 14.93
CA SER A 160 8.02 -1.83 14.42
C SER A 160 7.79 -2.14 12.94
N ILE A 161 6.54 -2.19 12.52
CA ILE A 161 6.18 -2.35 11.11
C ILE A 161 6.75 -1.19 10.29
N ILE A 162 6.53 0.04 10.75
CA ILE A 162 7.03 1.25 10.08
C ILE A 162 8.57 1.24 10.04
N ASP A 163 9.23 0.92 11.14
CA ASP A 163 10.68 0.88 11.20
C ASP A 163 11.27 -0.08 10.16
N SER A 164 10.59 -1.19 9.91
CA SER A 164 11.05 -2.19 8.96
C SER A 164 11.08 -1.70 7.51
N ILE A 165 10.31 -0.67 7.19
CA ILE A 165 10.29 -0.08 5.84
C ILE A 165 11.67 0.49 5.48
N TYR A 166 12.37 1.03 6.47
CA TYR A 166 13.60 1.81 6.28
C TYR A 166 14.89 1.01 6.53
N LYS A 167 14.78 -0.27 6.64
CA LYS A 167 15.96 -1.16 6.84
C LYS A 167 16.63 -1.54 5.53
#